data_77b3deb2145fa735878ee7d5b49c82b0
#
_entry.id   77b3deb2145fa735878ee7d5b49c82b0
#
_cell.length_a   1.000
_cell.length_b   1.000
_cell.length_c   1.000
_cell.angle_alpha   90.00
_cell.angle_beta   90.00
_cell.angle_gamma   90.00
#
_symmetry.space_group_name_H-M   'P 1'
#
loop_
_entity.id
_entity.type
_entity.pdbx_description
1 polymer ?
#
loop_
_entity_poly.entity_id
_entity_poly.type
_entity_poly.pdbx_seq_one_letter_code
_entity_poly.pdbx_strand_id
1 'polypeptide(L)'
;ARTANEAALSLNCEVGAIVKSLLLRTDKDFILCLVSGDKRCSLNKVKKIINNKDVSMANADQVKEQTGFSIGGVSPIGHLEKINILVDKSLSRFENIYAAAGHPHSIFKITYDQLLDLTDGKEEEIV
;
A
#
# COMPACT_ATOMS: atom_id res chain seq x y z
N ALA A 1 15.09 5.48 1.24
CA ALA A 1 14.02 4.54 0.89
C ALA A 1 14.13 4.12 -0.57
N ARG A 2 13.82 2.88 -0.84
CA ARG A 2 13.89 2.30 -2.17
C ARG A 2 12.64 2.69 -2.98
N THR A 3 12.83 3.15 -4.23
CA THR A 3 11.70 3.41 -5.13
C THR A 3 11.15 2.10 -5.69
N ALA A 4 9.92 2.14 -6.22
CA ALA A 4 9.32 0.99 -6.90
C ALA A 4 10.17 0.56 -8.12
N ASN A 5 10.72 1.51 -8.87
CA ASN A 5 11.60 1.22 -10.00
C ASN A 5 12.89 0.52 -9.57
N GLU A 6 13.52 0.98 -8.51
CA GLU A 6 14.73 0.35 -7.97
C GLU A 6 14.45 -1.06 -7.47
N ALA A 7 13.34 -1.26 -6.77
CA ALA A 7 12.94 -2.58 -6.30
C ALA A 7 12.69 -3.54 -7.47
N ALA A 8 12.00 -3.09 -8.51
CA ALA A 8 11.71 -3.88 -9.69
C ALA A 8 13.00 -4.31 -10.40
N LEU A 9 13.94 -3.39 -10.56
CA LEU A 9 15.25 -3.71 -11.16
C LEU A 9 16.00 -4.75 -10.34
N SER A 10 16.01 -4.60 -9.03
CA SER A 10 16.69 -5.51 -8.10
C SER A 10 16.12 -6.91 -8.16
N LEU A 11 14.80 -7.04 -8.30
CA LEU A 11 14.08 -8.31 -8.31
C LEU A 11 13.89 -8.88 -9.72
N ASN A 12 14.29 -8.14 -10.73
CA ASN A 12 14.09 -8.51 -12.13
C ASN A 12 12.61 -8.80 -12.43
N CYS A 13 11.73 -7.90 -11.98
CA CYS A 13 10.30 -8.00 -12.21
C CYS A 13 9.76 -6.68 -12.79
N GLU A 14 8.50 -6.69 -13.22
CA GLU A 14 7.85 -5.47 -13.70
C GLU A 14 7.56 -4.52 -12.53
N VAL A 15 7.67 -3.22 -12.77
CA VAL A 15 7.42 -2.22 -11.73
C VAL A 15 5.99 -2.30 -11.18
N GLY A 16 5.03 -2.69 -12.03
CA GLY A 16 3.64 -2.88 -11.61
C GLY A 16 3.44 -3.99 -10.58
N ALA A 17 4.37 -4.96 -10.52
CA ALA A 17 4.32 -6.04 -9.55
C ALA A 17 4.81 -5.60 -8.14
N ILE A 18 5.36 -4.42 -8.02
CA ILE A 18 5.76 -3.86 -6.72
C ILE A 18 4.53 -3.25 -6.05
N VAL A 19 4.30 -3.63 -4.80
CA VAL A 19 3.20 -3.09 -4.00
C VAL A 19 3.68 -1.82 -3.30
N LYS A 20 3.02 -0.69 -3.58
CA LYS A 20 3.22 0.55 -2.83
C LYS A 20 2.18 0.62 -1.73
N SER A 21 2.62 0.84 -0.49
CA SER A 21 1.75 0.98 0.68
C SER A 21 1.69 2.47 1.05
N LEU A 22 0.54 3.08 0.83
CA LEU A 22 0.32 4.51 1.02
C LEU A 22 -0.67 4.74 2.15
N LEU A 23 -0.24 5.39 3.23
CA LEU A 23 -1.14 5.76 4.31
C LEU A 23 -1.81 7.09 4.00
N LEU A 24 -3.13 7.08 4.02
CA LEU A 24 -3.95 8.28 3.87
C LEU A 24 -4.57 8.64 5.21
N ARG A 25 -4.69 9.94 5.48
CA ARG A 25 -5.41 10.44 6.64
C ARG A 25 -6.78 10.96 6.21
N THR A 26 -7.77 10.78 7.05
CA THR A 26 -9.08 11.42 6.94
C THR A 26 -9.24 12.42 8.08
N ASP A 27 -10.42 12.99 8.22
CA ASP A 27 -10.73 13.90 9.34
C ASP A 27 -10.64 13.20 10.71
N LYS A 28 -10.88 11.89 10.76
CA LYS A 28 -10.96 11.13 12.02
C LYS A 28 -10.07 9.90 12.07
N ASP A 29 -9.56 9.43 10.94
CA ASP A 29 -9.00 8.09 10.84
C ASP A 29 -7.89 8.02 9.80
N PHE A 30 -7.39 6.80 9.60
CA PHE A 30 -6.38 6.49 8.59
C PHE A 30 -6.82 5.31 7.76
N ILE A 31 -6.37 5.28 6.50
CA ILE A 31 -6.60 4.18 5.58
C ILE A 31 -5.27 3.86 4.89
N LEU A 32 -4.96 2.58 4.79
CA LEU A 32 -3.80 2.13 4.02
C LEU A 32 -4.26 1.69 2.64
N CYS A 33 -3.65 2.25 1.61
CA CYS A 33 -3.94 1.92 0.22
C CYS A 33 -2.75 1.17 -0.37
N LEU A 34 -2.99 -0.03 -0.87
CA LEU A 34 -1.99 -0.85 -1.54
C LEU A 34 -2.24 -0.76 -3.04
N VAL A 35 -1.27 -0.20 -3.76
CA VAL A 35 -1.40 0.03 -5.21
C VAL A 35 -0.17 -0.47 -5.95
N SER A 36 -0.35 -0.74 -7.25
CA SER A 36 0.74 -1.15 -8.13
C SER A 36 1.80 -0.06 -8.29
N GLY A 37 3.06 -0.48 -8.38
CA GLY A 37 4.18 0.45 -8.53
C GLY A 37 4.17 1.30 -9.78
N ASP A 38 3.45 0.88 -10.83
CA ASP A 38 3.29 1.62 -12.08
C ASP A 38 2.05 2.53 -12.09
N LYS A 39 1.31 2.60 -11.00
CA LYS A 39 0.07 3.36 -10.90
C LYS A 39 0.17 4.41 -9.78
N ARG A 40 -0.72 5.38 -9.85
CA ARG A 40 -0.84 6.43 -8.84
C ARG A 40 -2.20 6.31 -8.15
N CYS A 41 -2.21 6.33 -6.82
CA CYS A 41 -3.45 6.32 -6.05
C CYS A 41 -4.27 7.58 -6.33
N SER A 42 -5.54 7.38 -6.65
CA SER A 42 -6.48 8.49 -6.87
C SER A 42 -7.19 8.83 -5.55
N LEU A 43 -6.83 9.97 -4.97
CA LEU A 43 -7.49 10.44 -3.75
C LEU A 43 -8.99 10.68 -3.97
N ASN A 44 -9.38 11.14 -5.16
CA ASN A 44 -10.78 11.35 -5.49
C ASN A 44 -11.59 10.06 -5.50
N LYS A 45 -11.01 8.97 -6.01
CA LYS A 45 -11.66 7.66 -5.99
C LYS A 45 -11.80 7.14 -4.56
N VAL A 46 -10.75 7.30 -3.75
CA VAL A 46 -10.80 6.91 -2.34
C VAL A 46 -11.88 7.69 -1.60
N LYS A 47 -11.96 9.00 -1.81
CA LYS A 47 -13.00 9.86 -1.21
C LYS A 47 -14.40 9.34 -1.50
N LYS A 48 -14.65 8.92 -2.73
CA LYS A 48 -15.95 8.37 -3.13
C LYS A 48 -16.24 7.04 -2.44
N ILE A 49 -15.26 6.16 -2.38
CA ILE A 49 -15.41 4.82 -1.79
C ILE A 49 -15.73 4.91 -0.31
N ILE A 50 -15.01 5.75 0.43
CA ILE A 50 -15.20 5.89 1.88
C ILE A 50 -16.24 6.97 2.24
N ASN A 51 -16.79 7.66 1.25
CA ASN A 51 -17.77 8.74 1.42
C ASN A 51 -17.26 9.82 2.37
N ASN A 52 -16.03 10.28 2.12
CA ASN A 52 -15.39 11.31 2.94
C ASN A 52 -14.58 12.24 2.03
N LYS A 53 -14.83 13.54 2.13
CA LYS A 53 -14.15 14.53 1.30
C LYS A 53 -12.79 14.95 1.84
N ASP A 54 -12.54 14.71 3.13
CA ASP A 54 -11.29 15.09 3.78
C ASP A 54 -10.33 13.89 3.77
N VAL A 55 -9.60 13.75 2.68
CA VAL A 55 -8.61 12.69 2.50
C VAL A 55 -7.35 13.29 1.91
N SER A 56 -6.22 13.04 2.53
CA SER A 56 -4.91 13.44 2.02
C SER A 56 -3.85 12.44 2.44
N MET A 57 -2.65 12.58 1.88
CA MET A 57 -1.51 11.75 2.27
C MET A 57 -1.14 12.03 3.73
N ALA A 58 -0.93 10.98 4.51
CA ALA A 58 -0.37 11.11 5.84
C ALA A 58 1.10 11.55 5.75
N ASN A 59 1.56 12.30 6.75
CA ASN A 59 2.96 12.70 6.83
C ASN A 59 3.82 11.58 7.44
N ALA A 60 5.15 11.75 7.43
CA ALA A 60 6.08 10.73 7.92
C ALA A 60 5.85 10.38 9.40
N ASP A 61 5.54 11.36 10.23
CA ASP A 61 5.27 11.14 11.66
C ASP A 61 4.01 10.30 11.86
N GLN A 62 2.95 10.63 11.12
CA GLN A 62 1.69 9.87 11.16
C GLN A 62 1.90 8.43 10.70
N VAL A 63 2.67 8.23 9.62
CA VAL A 63 2.99 6.89 9.14
C VAL A 63 3.68 6.08 10.24
N LYS A 64 4.67 6.66 10.91
CA LYS A 64 5.41 5.98 11.99
C LYS A 64 4.52 5.67 13.17
N GLU A 65 3.68 6.62 13.59
CA GLU A 65 2.78 6.45 14.74
C GLU A 65 1.73 5.36 14.49
N GLN A 66 1.14 5.34 13.30
CA GLN A 66 0.06 4.41 12.97
C GLN A 66 0.56 3.02 12.61
N THR A 67 1.63 2.93 11.86
CA THR A 67 2.10 1.65 11.33
C THR A 67 3.28 1.05 12.09
N GLY A 68 4.09 1.89 12.73
CA GLY A 68 5.35 1.47 13.33
C GLY A 68 6.50 1.41 12.33
N PHE A 69 6.21 1.57 11.05
CA PHE A 69 7.20 1.53 9.98
C PHE A 69 7.51 2.94 9.48
N SER A 70 8.69 3.11 8.89
CA SER A 70 9.06 4.37 8.25
C SER A 70 8.42 4.48 6.88
N ILE A 71 8.15 5.72 6.46
CA ILE A 71 7.63 6.00 5.12
C ILE A 71 8.56 5.38 4.07
N GLY A 72 8.00 4.73 3.05
CA GLY A 72 8.77 4.00 2.04
C GLY A 72 9.11 2.56 2.42
N GLY A 73 8.90 2.17 3.69
CA GLY A 73 9.16 0.80 4.17
C GLY A 73 7.95 0.20 4.88
N VAL A 74 6.74 0.70 4.58
CA VAL A 74 5.53 0.24 5.24
C VAL A 74 5.14 -1.14 4.74
N SER A 75 5.13 -2.12 5.64
CA SER A 75 4.61 -3.45 5.37
C SER A 75 3.08 -3.38 5.25
N PRO A 76 2.46 -4.26 4.43
CA PRO A 76 0.99 -4.34 4.38
C PRO A 76 0.37 -4.91 5.65
N ILE A 77 1.17 -5.46 6.57
CA ILE A 77 0.70 -6.05 7.83
C ILE A 77 1.60 -5.65 8.99
N GLY A 78 1.17 -6.00 10.21
CA GLY A 78 1.98 -5.80 11.41
C GLY A 78 1.96 -4.36 11.92
N HIS A 79 0.91 -3.62 11.63
CA HIS A 79 0.78 -2.23 12.03
C HIS A 79 0.52 -2.09 13.53
N LEU A 80 1.00 -1.00 14.14
CA LEU A 80 0.79 -0.71 15.56
C LEU A 80 -0.70 -0.51 15.87
N GLU A 81 -1.40 0.21 14.96
CA GLU A 81 -2.83 0.45 15.10
C GLU A 81 -3.59 -0.37 14.06
N LYS A 82 -4.85 -0.67 14.35
CA LYS A 82 -5.71 -1.36 13.38
C LYS A 82 -6.11 -0.35 12.31
N ILE A 83 -5.73 -0.61 11.06
CA ILE A 83 -5.97 0.28 9.93
C ILE A 83 -6.76 -0.48 8.88
N ASN A 84 -7.82 0.15 8.36
CA ASN A 84 -8.55 -0.40 7.22
C ASN A 84 -7.68 -0.32 5.96
N ILE A 85 -7.74 -1.37 5.15
CA ILE A 85 -6.86 -1.51 3.99
C ILE A 85 -7.69 -1.65 2.72
N LEU A 86 -7.38 -0.81 1.74
CA LEU A 86 -7.90 -0.93 0.37
C LEU A 86 -6.79 -1.47 -0.52
N VAL A 87 -7.10 -2.49 -1.31
CA VAL A 87 -6.14 -3.14 -2.21
C VAL A 87 -6.60 -2.88 -3.63
N ASP A 88 -5.75 -2.22 -4.42
CA ASP A 88 -6.12 -1.90 -5.79
C ASP A 88 -6.11 -3.13 -6.69
N LYS A 89 -7.16 -3.26 -7.48
CA LYS A 89 -7.37 -4.39 -8.39
C LYS A 89 -6.25 -4.54 -9.42
N SER A 90 -5.54 -3.46 -9.77
CA SER A 90 -4.44 -3.52 -10.74
C SER A 90 -3.33 -4.50 -10.32
N LEU A 91 -3.17 -4.75 -9.02
CA LEU A 91 -2.21 -5.74 -8.51
C LEU A 91 -2.57 -7.17 -8.93
N SER A 92 -3.81 -7.44 -9.29
CA SER A 92 -4.26 -8.77 -9.74
C SER A 92 -3.77 -9.13 -11.14
N ARG A 93 -3.17 -8.19 -11.85
CA ARG A 93 -2.57 -8.44 -13.18
C ARG A 93 -1.38 -9.39 -13.15
N PHE A 94 -0.75 -9.54 -11.99
CA PHE A 94 0.49 -10.30 -11.82
C PHE A 94 0.25 -11.55 -10.99
N GLU A 95 0.90 -12.66 -11.38
CA GLU A 95 0.85 -13.89 -10.60
C GLU A 95 1.50 -13.72 -9.24
N ASN A 96 2.65 -13.03 -9.22
CA ASN A 96 3.38 -12.72 -7.99
C ASN A 96 3.59 -11.22 -7.88
N ILE A 97 3.39 -10.70 -6.69
CA ILE A 97 3.65 -9.30 -6.34
C ILE A 97 4.60 -9.25 -5.15
N TYR A 98 5.22 -8.09 -4.94
CA TYR A 98 6.32 -7.94 -3.99
C TYR A 98 6.04 -6.76 -3.07
N ALA A 99 6.03 -7.01 -1.77
CA ALA A 99 5.68 -6.01 -0.76
C ALA A 99 6.82 -5.82 0.24
N ALA A 100 6.90 -4.64 0.83
CA ALA A 100 7.87 -4.34 1.87
C ALA A 100 7.59 -5.18 3.12
N ALA A 101 8.65 -5.66 3.74
CA ALA A 101 8.57 -6.48 4.94
C ALA A 101 8.86 -5.68 6.23
N GLY A 102 8.63 -4.37 6.20
CA GLY A 102 8.85 -3.50 7.35
C GLY A 102 10.26 -2.97 7.47
N HIS A 103 11.09 -3.23 6.48
CA HIS A 103 12.46 -2.74 6.40
C HIS A 103 12.72 -2.28 4.96
N PRO A 104 13.42 -1.16 4.71
CA PRO A 104 13.56 -0.58 3.38
C PRO A 104 14.14 -1.53 2.32
N HIS A 105 14.95 -2.50 2.71
CA HIS A 105 15.59 -3.45 1.81
C HIS A 105 15.03 -4.87 1.91
N SER A 106 14.01 -5.08 2.73
CA SER A 106 13.38 -6.39 2.91
C SER A 106 12.05 -6.42 2.17
N ILE A 107 11.92 -7.39 1.26
CA ILE A 107 10.75 -7.55 0.40
C ILE A 107 10.34 -9.02 0.44
N PHE A 108 9.04 -9.28 0.45
CA PHE A 108 8.54 -10.64 0.32
C PHE A 108 7.63 -10.78 -0.90
N LYS A 109 7.61 -11.97 -1.45
CA LYS A 109 6.79 -12.34 -2.60
C LYS A 109 5.48 -12.94 -2.13
N ILE A 110 4.36 -12.53 -2.75
CA ILE A 110 3.03 -12.98 -2.37
C ILE A 110 2.12 -12.94 -3.60
N THR A 111 1.07 -13.76 -3.62
CA THR A 111 0.03 -13.64 -4.65
C THR A 111 -0.99 -12.58 -4.26
N TYR A 112 -1.76 -12.11 -5.24
CA TYR A 112 -2.82 -11.13 -4.97
C TYR A 112 -3.86 -11.66 -3.98
N ASP A 113 -4.30 -12.90 -4.15
CA ASP A 113 -5.30 -13.51 -3.26
C ASP A 113 -4.76 -13.67 -1.84
N GLN A 114 -3.48 -14.07 -1.71
CA GLN A 114 -2.82 -14.14 -0.41
C GLN A 114 -2.71 -12.76 0.25
N LEU A 115 -2.46 -11.71 -0.54
CA LEU A 115 -2.39 -10.35 -0.02
C LEU A 115 -3.74 -9.92 0.55
N LEU A 116 -4.84 -10.18 -0.16
CA LEU A 116 -6.19 -9.88 0.33
C LEU A 116 -6.48 -10.61 1.64
N ASP A 117 -6.17 -11.90 1.69
CA ASP A 117 -6.42 -12.72 2.89
C ASP A 117 -5.57 -12.22 4.08
N LEU A 118 -4.28 -11.98 3.84
CA LEU A 118 -3.34 -11.61 4.88
C LEU A 118 -3.65 -10.24 5.49
N THR A 119 -4.13 -9.30 4.68
CA THR A 119 -4.42 -7.93 5.11
C THR A 119 -5.85 -7.73 5.57
N ASP A 120 -6.74 -8.69 5.32
CA ASP A 120 -8.19 -8.50 5.43
C ASP A 120 -8.62 -7.25 4.64
N GLY A 121 -7.93 -6.99 3.55
CA GLY A 121 -8.14 -5.82 2.72
C GLY A 121 -9.33 -5.95 1.81
N LYS A 122 -9.87 -4.81 1.42
CA LYS A 122 -10.99 -4.73 0.49
C LYS A 122 -10.49 -4.40 -0.90
N GLU A 123 -10.82 -5.22 -1.89
CA GLU A 123 -10.49 -4.97 -3.29
C GLU A 123 -11.31 -3.78 -3.80
N GLU A 124 -10.64 -2.79 -4.37
CA GLU A 124 -11.27 -1.61 -4.95
C GLU A 124 -10.47 -1.12 -6.15
N GLU A 125 -11.04 -0.20 -6.91
CA GLU A 125 -10.34 0.49 -7.99
C GLU A 125 -10.03 1.91 -7.51
N ILE A 126 -8.78 2.16 -7.14
CA ILE A 126 -8.33 3.42 -6.53
C ILE A 126 -7.17 4.08 -7.29
N VAL A 127 -6.95 3.67 -8.53
CA VAL A 127 -5.92 4.29 -9.40
C VAL A 127 -6.53 4.96 -10.62
#